data_f65a8f0dfa01166c050077c2cf0c042c
#
_entry.id   f65a8f0dfa01166c050077c2cf0c042c
#
_cell.length_a   1.000
_cell.length_b   1.000
_cell.length_c   1.000
_cell.angle_alpha   90.00
_cell.angle_beta   90.00
_cell.angle_gamma   90.00
#
_symmetry.space_group_name_H-M   'P 1'
#
loop_
_entity.id
_entity.type
_entity.pdbx_description
1 polymer ?
#
loop_
_entity_poly.entity_id
_entity_poly.type
_entity_poly.pdbx_seq_one_letter_code
_entity_poly.pdbx_strand_id
1 'polypeptide(L)'
;MTALKWHQVHAWRLSQHGLSPRFSSQDVTLAVTRTAGIQAQVMSAAELAMCTRVEGLSPRDVQSALWQDRTLVKTWAMRGTLHVLSASELPLYVAARDWQHTTSWSNYFAEFGLTTSAQQEAFLFAIPHVLEQGPLTRQQLADAVAKHTGIAQARDFILSESWGSPLKPAAYRGELCFGPGQGKTRHLHEPQRMDWGVAANRATSGASGTSPSVSAGVWPSDFRRF
;
A
#
# COMPACT_ATOMS: atom_id res chain seq x y z
N MET A 1 -26.99 -18.44 27.70
CA MET A 1 -25.86 -17.79 27.01
C MET A 1 -24.58 -18.26 27.70
N THR A 2 -23.66 -18.87 26.95
CA THR A 2 -22.38 -19.33 27.50
C THR A 2 -21.41 -18.15 27.50
N ALA A 3 -20.96 -17.68 28.68
CA ALA A 3 -20.01 -16.60 28.79
C ALA A 3 -18.62 -17.09 28.35
N LEU A 4 -17.97 -16.34 27.46
CA LEU A 4 -16.58 -16.60 27.05
C LEU A 4 -15.61 -16.15 28.15
N LYS A 5 -14.64 -16.99 28.45
CA LYS A 5 -13.55 -16.66 29.38
C LYS A 5 -12.38 -16.00 28.64
N TRP A 6 -11.66 -15.11 29.30
CA TRP A 6 -10.54 -14.37 28.69
C TRP A 6 -9.48 -15.25 28.03
N HIS A 7 -9.14 -16.40 28.64
CA HIS A 7 -8.18 -17.32 28.06
C HIS A 7 -8.65 -17.90 26.71
N GLN A 8 -9.98 -18.12 26.53
CA GLN A 8 -10.54 -18.58 25.25
C GLN A 8 -10.45 -17.48 24.20
N VAL A 9 -10.70 -16.22 24.56
CA VAL A 9 -10.54 -15.07 23.68
C VAL A 9 -9.07 -14.91 23.26
N HIS A 10 -8.14 -15.03 24.19
CA HIS A 10 -6.71 -14.95 23.89
C HIS A 10 -6.24 -16.11 23.01
N ALA A 11 -6.63 -17.34 23.30
CA ALA A 11 -6.29 -18.51 22.48
C ALA A 11 -6.81 -18.34 21.04
N TRP A 12 -8.05 -17.88 20.89
CA TRP A 12 -8.63 -17.60 19.59
C TRP A 12 -7.86 -16.50 18.84
N ARG A 13 -7.52 -15.38 19.49
CA ARG A 13 -6.71 -14.32 18.89
C ARG A 13 -5.34 -14.82 18.43
N LEU A 14 -4.64 -15.59 19.27
CA LEU A 14 -3.35 -16.17 18.92
C LEU A 14 -3.44 -17.06 17.68
N SER A 15 -4.50 -17.89 17.59
CA SER A 15 -4.70 -18.74 16.42
C SER A 15 -5.01 -17.92 15.15
N GLN A 16 -5.87 -16.91 15.24
CA GLN A 16 -6.18 -16.04 14.08
C GLN A 16 -4.95 -15.29 13.56
N HIS A 17 -4.01 -14.96 14.45
CA HIS A 17 -2.77 -14.27 14.10
C HIS A 17 -1.62 -15.23 13.72
N GLY A 18 -1.84 -16.53 13.67
CA GLY A 18 -0.81 -17.52 13.37
C GLY A 18 0.32 -17.58 14.40
N LEU A 19 0.03 -17.24 15.65
CA LEU A 19 1.02 -17.29 16.74
C LEU A 19 0.94 -18.61 17.52
N SER A 20 -0.25 -19.24 17.58
CA SER A 20 -0.46 -20.54 18.20
C SER A 20 -1.78 -21.17 17.73
N PRO A 21 -1.79 -22.19 16.86
CA PRO A 21 -0.63 -22.68 16.08
C PRO A 21 -0.14 -21.67 15.04
N ARG A 22 1.07 -21.89 14.55
CA ARG A 22 1.61 -21.13 13.41
C ARG A 22 0.95 -21.57 12.11
N PHE A 23 0.95 -20.69 11.09
CA PHE A 23 0.50 -21.05 9.76
C PHE A 23 1.49 -21.99 9.08
N SER A 24 1.03 -22.85 8.17
CA SER A 24 1.92 -23.73 7.42
C SER A 24 2.85 -22.95 6.49
N SER A 25 4.00 -23.53 6.18
CA SER A 25 5.11 -22.89 5.44
C SER A 25 4.81 -22.49 4.00
N GLN A 26 3.73 -22.97 3.41
CA GLN A 26 3.42 -22.75 1.99
C GLN A 26 2.67 -21.45 1.69
N ASP A 27 2.32 -20.66 2.71
CA ASP A 27 1.47 -19.50 2.52
C ASP A 27 2.00 -18.26 3.27
N VAL A 28 3.05 -17.67 2.71
CA VAL A 28 3.61 -16.42 3.21
C VAL A 28 2.58 -15.27 3.20
N THR A 29 1.63 -15.31 2.26
CA THR A 29 0.60 -14.28 2.12
C THR A 29 -0.46 -14.40 3.21
N LEU A 30 -0.72 -15.60 3.72
CA LEU A 30 -1.73 -15.85 4.75
C LEU A 30 -1.44 -15.07 6.04
N ALA A 31 -0.18 -14.99 6.47
CA ALA A 31 0.20 -14.22 7.65
C ALA A 31 -0.14 -12.73 7.49
N VAL A 32 0.00 -12.21 6.28
CA VAL A 32 -0.25 -10.81 5.95
C VAL A 32 -1.74 -10.53 5.83
N THR A 33 -2.51 -11.40 5.15
CA THR A 33 -3.96 -11.24 4.97
C THR A 33 -4.70 -11.38 6.29
N ARG A 34 -4.34 -12.38 7.12
CA ARG A 34 -4.96 -12.62 8.43
C ARG A 34 -4.72 -11.51 9.44
N THR A 35 -3.65 -10.74 9.28
CA THR A 35 -3.33 -9.61 10.16
C THR A 35 -3.69 -8.25 9.55
N ALA A 36 -4.33 -8.24 8.38
CA ALA A 36 -4.65 -7.03 7.62
C ALA A 36 -3.40 -6.18 7.33
N GLY A 37 -2.31 -6.84 6.94
CA GLY A 37 -1.01 -6.23 6.71
C GLY A 37 -0.07 -6.27 7.92
N ILE A 38 1.22 -6.27 7.63
CA ILE A 38 2.29 -6.22 8.64
C ILE A 38 2.96 -4.86 8.58
N GLN A 39 2.99 -4.14 9.70
CA GLN A 39 3.68 -2.84 9.75
C GLN A 39 5.18 -3.00 9.43
N ALA A 40 5.69 -2.19 8.51
CA ALA A 40 7.02 -2.33 7.92
C ALA A 40 7.85 -1.03 7.93
N GLN A 41 7.68 -0.20 8.98
CA GLN A 41 8.55 0.98 9.19
C GLN A 41 10.01 0.54 9.33
N VAL A 42 10.24 -0.57 10.02
CA VAL A 42 11.52 -1.27 10.09
C VAL A 42 11.34 -2.63 9.43
N MET A 43 12.03 -2.88 8.30
CA MET A 43 11.78 -4.08 7.50
C MET A 43 12.14 -5.37 8.25
N SER A 44 13.24 -5.38 9.00
CA SER A 44 13.63 -6.55 9.80
C SER A 44 12.59 -6.92 10.87
N ALA A 45 11.87 -5.94 11.42
CA ALA A 45 10.78 -6.20 12.34
C ALA A 45 9.57 -6.83 11.63
N ALA A 46 9.27 -6.40 10.40
CA ALA A 46 8.22 -7.00 9.58
C ALA A 46 8.58 -8.44 9.17
N GLU A 47 9.81 -8.68 8.76
CA GLU A 47 10.34 -10.02 8.46
C GLU A 47 10.21 -10.94 9.68
N LEU A 48 10.65 -10.50 10.85
CA LEU A 48 10.52 -11.24 12.10
C LEU A 48 9.04 -11.53 12.42
N ALA A 49 8.19 -10.54 12.28
CA ALA A 49 6.75 -10.69 12.53
C ALA A 49 6.11 -11.73 11.62
N MET A 50 6.55 -11.85 10.36
CA MET A 50 6.08 -12.88 9.43
C MET A 50 6.69 -14.25 9.76
N CYS A 51 7.99 -14.32 10.01
CA CYS A 51 8.69 -15.55 10.36
C CYS A 51 8.19 -16.16 11.68
N THR A 52 7.69 -15.38 12.62
CA THR A 52 7.09 -15.90 13.86
C THR A 52 5.70 -16.51 13.64
N ARG A 53 5.02 -16.19 12.55
CA ARG A 53 3.65 -16.63 12.24
C ARG A 53 3.58 -17.82 11.28
N VAL A 54 4.60 -18.00 10.45
CA VAL A 54 4.63 -19.05 9.43
C VAL A 54 5.76 -20.03 9.75
N GLU A 55 5.46 -21.31 9.73
CA GLU A 55 6.44 -22.35 9.99
C GLU A 55 7.49 -22.42 8.88
N GLY A 56 8.77 -22.50 9.26
CA GLY A 56 9.87 -22.63 8.32
C GLY A 56 10.16 -21.40 7.47
N LEU A 57 9.37 -20.32 7.57
CA LEU A 57 9.62 -19.08 6.82
C LEU A 57 10.91 -18.39 7.29
N SER A 58 11.74 -18.01 6.35
CA SER A 58 12.96 -17.23 6.59
C SER A 58 12.83 -15.79 6.06
N PRO A 59 13.68 -14.85 6.51
CA PRO A 59 13.72 -13.50 5.94
C PRO A 59 14.00 -13.48 4.42
N ARG A 60 14.72 -14.49 3.90
CA ARG A 60 14.98 -14.63 2.45
C ARG A 60 13.70 -14.93 1.69
N ASP A 61 12.81 -15.76 2.22
CA ASP A 61 11.53 -16.08 1.59
C ASP A 61 10.62 -14.85 1.55
N VAL A 62 10.63 -14.03 2.61
CA VAL A 62 9.93 -12.74 2.63
C VAL A 62 10.48 -11.78 1.58
N GLN A 63 11.80 -11.70 1.44
CA GLN A 63 12.45 -10.89 0.43
C GLN A 63 12.14 -11.39 -0.99
N SER A 64 12.10 -12.72 -1.21
CA SER A 64 11.69 -13.32 -2.48
C SER A 64 10.25 -12.94 -2.81
N ALA A 65 9.32 -13.14 -1.88
CA ALA A 65 7.93 -12.80 -2.04
C ALA A 65 7.68 -11.30 -2.34
N LEU A 66 8.52 -10.40 -1.80
CA LEU A 66 8.46 -8.96 -2.06
C LEU A 66 9.05 -8.57 -3.41
N TRP A 67 10.22 -9.10 -3.76
CA TRP A 67 11.04 -8.53 -4.84
C TRP A 67 11.18 -9.42 -6.08
N GLN A 68 10.98 -10.73 -5.95
CA GLN A 68 11.04 -11.70 -7.05
C GLN A 68 9.65 -12.15 -7.46
N ASP A 69 8.94 -12.81 -6.55
CA ASP A 69 7.62 -13.39 -6.82
C ASP A 69 6.52 -12.33 -6.84
N ARG A 70 6.75 -11.20 -6.15
CA ARG A 70 5.84 -10.06 -6.04
C ARG A 70 4.43 -10.40 -5.54
N THR A 71 4.34 -11.46 -4.75
CA THR A 71 3.11 -11.84 -4.04
C THR A 71 2.82 -10.94 -2.85
N LEU A 72 3.85 -10.23 -2.38
CA LEU A 72 3.77 -9.20 -1.36
C LEU A 72 4.15 -7.84 -1.94
N VAL A 73 3.58 -6.78 -1.38
CA VAL A 73 3.89 -5.40 -1.73
C VAL A 73 4.15 -4.58 -0.47
N LYS A 74 5.18 -3.73 -0.51
CA LYS A 74 5.45 -2.76 0.55
C LYS A 74 5.01 -1.38 0.10
N THR A 75 4.07 -0.76 0.83
CA THR A 75 3.54 0.56 0.51
C THR A 75 3.04 1.28 1.77
N TRP A 76 2.65 2.55 1.63
CA TRP A 76 1.90 3.25 2.69
C TRP A 76 0.45 2.78 2.68
N ALA A 77 -0.02 2.35 3.83
CA ALA A 77 -1.39 1.86 4.01
C ALA A 77 -2.04 2.47 5.26
N MET A 78 -2.59 1.64 6.14
CA MET A 78 -3.36 2.07 7.30
C MET A 78 -2.63 3.15 8.11
N ARG A 79 -3.35 4.19 8.49
CA ARG A 79 -2.84 5.33 9.29
C ARG A 79 -1.62 6.05 8.68
N GLY A 80 -1.37 5.86 7.37
CA GLY A 80 -0.23 6.48 6.68
C GLY A 80 1.14 5.93 7.05
N THR A 81 1.21 4.72 7.63
CA THR A 81 2.46 4.02 7.92
C THR A 81 2.78 2.97 6.86
N LEU A 82 4.06 2.58 6.77
CA LEU A 82 4.49 1.55 5.85
C LEU A 82 4.03 0.17 6.31
N HIS A 83 3.47 -0.59 5.37
CA HIS A 83 3.03 -1.96 5.58
C HIS A 83 3.51 -2.87 4.46
N VAL A 84 3.68 -4.13 4.77
CA VAL A 84 3.67 -5.23 3.82
C VAL A 84 2.24 -5.74 3.72
N LEU A 85 1.72 -5.79 2.51
CA LEU A 85 0.38 -6.25 2.16
C LEU A 85 0.49 -7.43 1.18
N SER A 86 -0.54 -8.26 1.11
CA SER A 86 -0.69 -9.17 -0.02
C SER A 86 -0.92 -8.34 -1.29
N ALA A 87 -0.16 -8.63 -2.35
CA ALA A 87 -0.32 -7.94 -3.62
C ALA A 87 -1.74 -8.13 -4.17
N SER A 88 -2.35 -9.30 -3.97
CA SER A 88 -3.73 -9.59 -4.39
C SER A 88 -4.79 -8.76 -3.65
N GLU A 89 -4.50 -8.27 -2.45
CA GLU A 89 -5.43 -7.45 -1.66
C GLU A 89 -5.18 -5.94 -1.80
N LEU A 90 -4.09 -5.53 -2.48
CA LEU A 90 -3.78 -4.10 -2.64
C LEU A 90 -4.96 -3.26 -3.14
N PRO A 91 -5.78 -3.71 -4.12
CA PRO A 91 -6.94 -2.96 -4.57
C PRO A 91 -7.98 -2.69 -3.48
N LEU A 92 -8.15 -3.60 -2.52
CA LEU A 92 -9.06 -3.41 -1.38
C LEU A 92 -8.58 -2.26 -0.49
N TYR A 93 -7.27 -2.19 -0.24
CA TYR A 93 -6.66 -1.11 0.56
C TYR A 93 -6.74 0.23 -0.17
N VAL A 94 -6.53 0.25 -1.49
CA VAL A 94 -6.70 1.45 -2.33
C VAL A 94 -8.15 1.94 -2.26
N ALA A 95 -9.12 1.06 -2.53
CA ALA A 95 -10.54 1.41 -2.51
C ALA A 95 -11.01 1.90 -1.12
N ALA A 96 -10.56 1.25 -0.05
CA ALA A 96 -10.89 1.65 1.31
C ALA A 96 -10.30 3.01 1.69
N ARG A 97 -9.22 3.43 1.06
CA ARG A 97 -8.51 4.67 1.35
C ARG A 97 -9.07 5.87 0.58
N ASP A 98 -9.51 5.68 -0.64
CA ASP A 98 -10.02 6.74 -1.51
C ASP A 98 -11.22 7.48 -0.87
N TRP A 99 -11.98 6.77 -0.06
CA TRP A 99 -13.12 7.32 0.67
C TRP A 99 -12.76 8.38 1.75
N GLN A 100 -11.52 8.40 2.28
CA GLN A 100 -11.24 9.16 3.51
C GLN A 100 -10.51 10.51 3.33
N HIS A 101 -9.90 10.84 2.17
CA HIS A 101 -8.83 11.86 2.18
C HIS A 101 -8.75 12.85 1.02
N THR A 102 -9.80 13.14 0.28
CA THR A 102 -9.74 14.09 -0.85
C THR A 102 -9.48 15.55 -0.44
N THR A 103 -9.85 15.96 0.76
CA THR A 103 -9.84 17.39 1.14
C THR A 103 -8.53 17.85 1.81
N SER A 104 -7.77 16.95 2.43
CA SER A 104 -6.59 17.32 3.24
C SER A 104 -5.31 17.54 2.43
N TRP A 105 -5.17 16.89 1.26
CA TRP A 105 -3.93 16.95 0.49
C TRP A 105 -3.74 18.27 -0.28
N SER A 106 -4.81 18.92 -0.71
CA SER A 106 -4.72 20.14 -1.50
C SER A 106 -3.98 21.27 -0.77
N ASN A 107 -4.27 21.45 0.52
CA ASN A 107 -3.58 22.42 1.35
C ASN A 107 -2.09 22.07 1.51
N TYR A 108 -1.81 20.80 1.74
CA TYR A 108 -0.43 20.31 1.85
C TYR A 108 0.38 20.51 0.56
N PHE A 109 -0.20 20.27 -0.60
CA PHE A 109 0.41 20.57 -1.88
C PHE A 109 0.67 22.07 -2.07
N ALA A 110 -0.29 22.90 -1.67
CA ALA A 110 -0.20 24.35 -1.82
C ALA A 110 0.92 24.97 -0.95
N GLU A 111 1.19 24.43 0.24
CA GLU A 111 2.29 24.83 1.11
C GLU A 111 3.66 24.70 0.42
N PHE A 112 3.79 23.79 -0.52
CA PHE A 112 5.02 23.55 -1.31
C PHE A 112 4.98 24.14 -2.72
N GLY A 113 4.04 25.05 -2.97
CA GLY A 113 3.98 25.79 -4.24
C GLY A 113 3.20 25.11 -5.37
N LEU A 114 2.55 23.96 -5.12
CA LEU A 114 1.60 23.34 -6.04
C LEU A 114 0.19 23.86 -5.72
N THR A 115 -0.07 25.11 -6.07
CA THR A 115 -1.25 25.87 -5.59
C THR A 115 -2.51 25.61 -6.40
N THR A 116 -2.40 25.13 -7.63
CA THR A 116 -3.56 24.87 -8.50
C THR A 116 -3.86 23.39 -8.60
N SER A 117 -5.13 23.04 -8.76
CA SER A 117 -5.55 21.65 -8.99
C SER A 117 -4.86 21.03 -10.21
N ALA A 118 -4.64 21.82 -11.26
CA ALA A 118 -3.94 21.37 -12.47
C ALA A 118 -2.47 20.96 -12.16
N GLN A 119 -1.76 21.72 -11.33
CA GLN A 119 -0.40 21.39 -10.92
C GLN A 119 -0.37 20.11 -10.04
N GLN A 120 -1.33 19.99 -9.13
CA GLN A 120 -1.45 18.81 -8.24
C GLN A 120 -1.75 17.54 -9.02
N GLU A 121 -2.69 17.61 -9.95
CA GLU A 121 -3.00 16.47 -10.84
C GLU A 121 -1.83 16.13 -11.77
N ALA A 122 -1.18 17.13 -12.38
CA ALA A 122 -0.01 16.91 -13.22
C ALA A 122 1.12 16.22 -12.43
N PHE A 123 1.36 16.66 -11.20
CA PHE A 123 2.34 16.06 -10.29
C PHE A 123 2.01 14.58 -10.00
N LEU A 124 0.78 14.28 -9.61
CA LEU A 124 0.36 12.91 -9.29
C LEU A 124 0.37 12.01 -10.52
N PHE A 125 -0.06 12.52 -11.67
CA PHE A 125 -0.08 11.79 -12.93
C PHE A 125 1.33 11.46 -13.47
N ALA A 126 2.29 12.35 -13.20
CA ALA A 126 3.67 12.14 -13.63
C ALA A 126 4.35 10.97 -12.90
N ILE A 127 3.99 10.69 -11.64
CA ILE A 127 4.66 9.66 -10.83
C ILE A 127 4.59 8.26 -11.49
N PRO A 128 3.40 7.68 -11.77
CA PRO A 128 3.34 6.39 -12.44
C PRO A 128 3.99 6.42 -13.82
N HIS A 129 3.82 7.49 -14.58
CA HIS A 129 4.39 7.61 -15.92
C HIS A 129 5.93 7.51 -15.93
N VAL A 130 6.61 8.20 -15.02
CA VAL A 130 8.09 8.13 -14.95
C VAL A 130 8.57 6.78 -14.39
N LEU A 131 7.76 6.10 -13.58
CA LEU A 131 8.06 4.77 -13.03
C LEU A 131 7.84 3.62 -14.02
N GLU A 132 7.11 3.84 -15.13
CA GLU A 132 6.98 2.86 -16.22
C GLU A 132 8.34 2.45 -16.81
N GLN A 133 9.33 3.33 -16.75
CA GLN A 133 10.67 3.06 -17.26
C GLN A 133 11.53 2.22 -16.31
N GLY A 134 11.07 1.96 -15.11
CA GLY A 134 11.73 1.13 -14.10
C GLY A 134 11.78 1.77 -12.71
N PRO A 135 12.41 1.07 -11.76
CA PRO A 135 12.50 1.53 -10.39
C PRO A 135 13.46 2.74 -10.27
N LEU A 136 13.02 3.76 -9.54
CA LEU A 136 13.79 4.99 -9.31
C LEU A 136 14.07 5.17 -7.82
N THR A 137 15.24 5.73 -7.52
CA THR A 137 15.48 6.30 -6.19
C THR A 137 14.60 7.53 -6.00
N ARG A 138 14.39 7.95 -4.76
CA ARG A 138 13.61 9.16 -4.48
C ARG A 138 14.17 10.39 -5.17
N GLN A 139 15.50 10.52 -5.25
CA GLN A 139 16.18 11.60 -5.94
C GLN A 139 15.88 11.57 -7.45
N GLN A 140 16.06 10.40 -8.06
CA GLN A 140 15.78 10.21 -9.49
C GLN A 140 14.29 10.46 -9.82
N LEU A 141 13.38 9.99 -8.96
CA LEU A 141 11.95 10.26 -9.11
C LEU A 141 11.65 11.77 -9.05
N ALA A 142 12.25 12.48 -8.10
CA ALA A 142 12.07 13.92 -7.94
C ALA A 142 12.54 14.68 -9.20
N ASP A 143 13.72 14.33 -9.71
CA ASP A 143 14.27 14.93 -10.92
C ASP A 143 13.42 14.62 -12.17
N ALA A 144 12.96 13.35 -12.30
CA ALA A 144 12.15 12.89 -13.42
C ALA A 144 10.76 13.56 -13.43
N VAL A 145 10.09 13.65 -12.27
CA VAL A 145 8.77 14.29 -12.14
C VAL A 145 8.87 15.79 -12.45
N ALA A 146 9.87 16.48 -11.90
CA ALA A 146 10.08 17.90 -12.19
C ALA A 146 10.34 18.14 -13.69
N LYS A 147 11.16 17.32 -14.31
CA LYS A 147 11.43 17.38 -15.77
C LYS A 147 10.18 17.10 -16.60
N HIS A 148 9.41 16.07 -16.24
CA HIS A 148 8.21 15.67 -16.97
C HIS A 148 7.09 16.72 -16.90
N THR A 149 6.89 17.31 -15.72
CA THR A 149 5.81 18.29 -15.48
C THR A 149 6.20 19.72 -15.84
N GLY A 150 7.49 20.05 -15.90
CA GLY A 150 7.99 21.42 -15.97
C GLY A 150 7.79 22.22 -14.67
N ILE A 151 7.37 21.57 -13.58
CA ILE A 151 7.12 22.21 -12.28
C ILE A 151 8.37 22.06 -11.41
N ALA A 152 9.19 23.10 -11.31
CA ALA A 152 10.45 23.06 -10.55
C ALA A 152 10.21 22.70 -9.06
N GLN A 153 9.13 23.22 -8.48
CA GLN A 153 8.75 22.96 -7.08
C GLN A 153 8.46 21.48 -6.78
N ALA A 154 8.09 20.70 -7.79
CA ALA A 154 7.80 19.26 -7.62
C ALA A 154 9.01 18.48 -7.09
N ARG A 155 10.22 18.88 -7.51
CA ARG A 155 11.47 18.28 -7.02
C ARG A 155 11.66 18.50 -5.51
N ASP A 156 11.61 19.76 -5.12
CA ASP A 156 11.83 20.14 -3.72
C ASP A 156 10.72 19.60 -2.82
N PHE A 157 9.50 19.56 -3.33
CA PHE A 157 8.37 18.93 -2.65
C PHE A 157 8.63 17.45 -2.37
N ILE A 158 9.02 16.66 -3.37
CA ILE A 158 9.34 15.23 -3.16
C ILE A 158 10.46 15.05 -2.13
N LEU A 159 11.44 15.94 -2.09
CA LEU A 159 12.61 15.86 -1.23
C LEU A 159 12.44 16.50 0.15
N SER A 160 11.39 17.30 0.36
CA SER A 160 11.18 18.13 1.56
C SER A 160 11.14 17.34 2.86
N GLU A 161 10.59 16.12 2.86
CA GLU A 161 10.40 15.33 4.07
C GLU A 161 11.07 13.97 4.00
N SER A 162 11.80 13.60 5.06
CA SER A 162 12.47 12.30 5.16
C SER A 162 11.52 11.10 5.12
N TRP A 163 10.26 11.27 5.53
CA TRP A 163 9.25 10.21 5.63
C TRP A 163 8.46 9.97 4.34
N GLY A 164 8.70 10.77 3.28
CA GLY A 164 8.07 10.59 1.97
C GLY A 164 6.59 10.94 1.92
N SER A 165 6.12 11.84 2.79
CA SER A 165 4.71 12.28 2.81
C SER A 165 4.21 12.77 1.45
N PRO A 166 5.00 13.49 0.62
CA PRO A 166 4.59 13.91 -0.72
C PRO A 166 4.18 12.78 -1.68
N LEU A 167 4.69 11.56 -1.44
CA LEU A 167 4.44 10.40 -2.30
C LEU A 167 3.26 9.53 -1.83
N LYS A 168 2.75 9.78 -0.63
CA LYS A 168 1.61 9.00 -0.09
C LYS A 168 0.36 9.07 -0.96
N PRO A 169 -0.03 10.22 -1.55
CA PRO A 169 -1.20 10.26 -2.42
C PRO A 169 -1.11 9.31 -3.62
N ALA A 170 0.05 9.22 -4.28
CA ALA A 170 0.26 8.25 -5.36
C ALA A 170 0.21 6.80 -4.85
N ALA A 171 0.79 6.52 -3.68
CA ALA A 171 0.70 5.19 -3.06
C ALA A 171 -0.74 4.81 -2.70
N TYR A 172 -1.55 5.77 -2.24
CA TYR A 172 -2.96 5.54 -1.90
C TYR A 172 -3.85 5.33 -3.13
N ARG A 173 -3.43 5.82 -4.29
CA ARG A 173 -4.06 5.51 -5.58
C ARG A 173 -3.60 4.16 -6.15
N GLY A 174 -2.67 3.47 -5.48
CA GLY A 174 -2.09 2.23 -5.98
C GLY A 174 -1.10 2.43 -7.13
N GLU A 175 -0.59 3.64 -7.31
CA GLU A 175 0.29 4.05 -8.41
C GLU A 175 1.78 3.99 -8.04
N LEU A 176 2.08 3.75 -6.76
CA LEU A 176 3.44 3.71 -6.24
C LEU A 176 3.59 2.71 -5.10
N CYS A 177 4.65 1.92 -5.12
CA CYS A 177 5.09 1.08 -4.01
C CYS A 177 6.62 1.13 -3.87
N PHE A 178 7.14 0.47 -2.84
CA PHE A 178 8.58 0.31 -2.67
C PHE A 178 9.09 -0.88 -3.47
N GLY A 179 10.27 -0.72 -4.06
CA GLY A 179 11.05 -1.78 -4.70
C GLY A 179 12.21 -2.24 -3.84
N PRO A 180 13.05 -3.17 -4.37
CA PRO A 180 14.23 -3.65 -3.70
C PRO A 180 15.23 -2.51 -3.44
N GLY A 181 15.79 -2.45 -2.24
CA GLY A 181 16.82 -1.48 -1.90
C GLY A 181 18.20 -1.95 -2.38
N GLN A 182 19.05 -1.02 -2.77
CA GLN A 182 20.48 -1.27 -2.98
C GLN A 182 21.26 -0.63 -1.83
N GLY A 183 21.74 -1.46 -0.90
CA GLY A 183 22.40 -0.98 0.31
C GLY A 183 21.46 -0.15 1.18
N LYS A 184 21.84 1.11 1.49
CA LYS A 184 21.01 2.05 2.27
C LYS A 184 19.98 2.80 1.42
N THR A 185 20.04 2.70 0.09
CA THR A 185 19.16 3.43 -0.83
C THR A 185 17.89 2.62 -1.09
N ARG A 186 16.74 3.25 -0.90
CA ARG A 186 15.43 2.67 -1.21
C ARG A 186 14.99 3.09 -2.60
N HIS A 187 14.48 2.15 -3.38
CA HIS A 187 13.86 2.41 -4.67
C HIS A 187 12.35 2.46 -4.54
N LEU A 188 11.74 3.24 -5.39
CA LEU A 188 10.29 3.34 -5.57
C LEU A 188 9.93 2.68 -6.89
N HIS A 189 8.76 2.07 -6.95
CA HIS A 189 8.30 1.27 -8.08
C HIS A 189 6.84 1.56 -8.35
N GLU A 190 6.43 1.45 -9.61
CA GLU A 190 5.03 1.26 -9.92
C GLU A 190 4.63 -0.16 -9.49
N PRO A 191 3.51 -0.35 -8.76
CA PRO A 191 2.97 -1.68 -8.54
C PRO A 191 2.66 -2.28 -9.90
N GLN A 192 3.18 -3.49 -10.20
CA GLN A 192 2.81 -4.15 -11.44
C GLN A 192 1.29 -4.19 -11.57
N ARG A 193 0.78 -3.76 -12.71
CA ARG A 193 -0.57 -4.09 -13.13
C ARG A 193 -0.64 -5.61 -13.22
N MET A 194 -1.02 -6.24 -12.13
CA MET A 194 -1.64 -7.54 -12.25
C MET A 194 -2.93 -7.29 -13.02
N ASP A 195 -3.27 -8.16 -13.98
CA ASP A 195 -4.58 -8.19 -14.63
C ASP A 195 -5.62 -8.51 -13.54
N TRP A 196 -5.94 -7.47 -12.78
CA TRP A 196 -7.05 -7.51 -11.85
C TRP A 196 -8.29 -7.51 -12.75
N GLY A 197 -8.99 -8.61 -12.88
CA GLY A 197 -10.29 -8.69 -13.57
C GLY A 197 -11.39 -7.79 -12.99
N VAL A 198 -11.00 -6.74 -12.28
CA VAL A 198 -11.80 -5.62 -11.84
C VAL A 198 -11.36 -4.46 -12.74
N ALA A 199 -12.21 -4.11 -13.70
CA ALA A 199 -12.07 -2.87 -14.47
C ALA A 199 -11.80 -1.72 -13.50
N ALA A 200 -10.58 -1.17 -13.56
CA ALA A 200 -10.31 0.11 -12.93
C ALA A 200 -11.28 1.10 -13.55
N ASN A 201 -12.27 1.51 -12.80
CA ASN A 201 -13.17 2.60 -13.17
C ASN A 201 -12.31 3.86 -13.18
N ARG A 202 -11.66 4.13 -14.32
CA ARG A 202 -11.22 5.48 -14.65
C ARG A 202 -12.49 6.27 -14.79
N ALA A 203 -12.88 6.95 -13.73
CA ALA A 203 -13.83 8.02 -13.81
C ALA A 203 -13.24 9.08 -14.72
N THR A 204 -13.54 8.99 -16.01
CA THR A 204 -13.49 10.13 -16.91
C THR A 204 -14.41 11.16 -16.29
N SER A 205 -13.85 12.26 -15.85
CA SER A 205 -14.57 13.47 -15.49
C SER A 205 -15.35 13.95 -16.71
N GLY A 206 -16.65 13.71 -16.71
CA GLY A 206 -17.56 14.21 -17.73
C GLY A 206 -18.85 13.40 -17.77
N ALA A 207 -19.85 13.93 -17.11
CA ALA A 207 -21.31 13.74 -17.27
C ALA A 207 -22.02 13.21 -16.02
N SER A 208 -22.82 14.09 -15.50
CA SER A 208 -24.07 13.96 -14.73
C SER A 208 -24.66 12.55 -14.54
N GLY A 209 -24.91 12.22 -13.27
CA GLY A 209 -26.12 11.49 -12.85
C GLY A 209 -26.08 9.99 -12.94
N THR A 210 -26.12 9.41 -11.80
CA THR A 210 -26.56 8.09 -11.33
C THR A 210 -25.44 7.32 -10.63
N SER A 211 -25.57 7.20 -9.31
CA SER A 211 -24.72 6.35 -8.47
C SER A 211 -24.83 4.89 -8.93
N PRO A 212 -23.72 4.20 -9.20
CA PRO A 212 -23.75 2.76 -9.39
C PRO A 212 -24.04 2.13 -8.02
N SER A 213 -25.08 1.33 -7.96
CA SER A 213 -25.36 0.44 -6.84
C SER A 213 -24.19 -0.53 -6.69
N VAL A 214 -23.44 -0.40 -5.61
CA VAL A 214 -22.46 -1.39 -5.20
C VAL A 214 -23.23 -2.66 -4.84
N SER A 215 -23.16 -3.67 -5.72
CA SER A 215 -23.62 -5.00 -5.38
C SER A 215 -22.76 -5.49 -4.22
N ALA A 216 -23.39 -5.71 -3.07
CA ALA A 216 -22.77 -6.20 -1.86
C ALA A 216 -22.10 -7.53 -2.15
N GLY A 217 -20.78 -7.51 -2.34
CA GLY A 217 -19.95 -8.70 -2.32
C GLY A 217 -20.14 -9.38 -0.97
N VAL A 218 -20.50 -10.66 -1.02
CA VAL A 218 -20.80 -11.48 0.14
C VAL A 218 -19.53 -11.56 1.01
N TRP A 219 -19.58 -10.90 2.17
CA TRP A 219 -18.63 -11.13 3.24
C TRP A 219 -18.79 -12.56 3.73
N PRO A 220 -17.71 -13.29 4.06
CA PRO A 220 -17.81 -14.59 4.69
C PRO A 220 -18.72 -14.52 5.91
N SER A 221 -19.61 -15.50 6.05
CA SER A 221 -20.69 -15.58 7.06
C SER A 221 -20.23 -15.39 8.51
N ASP A 222 -18.94 -15.50 8.78
CA ASP A 222 -18.34 -15.42 10.11
C ASP A 222 -18.22 -14.01 10.68
N PHE A 223 -18.46 -12.95 9.86
CA PHE A 223 -18.37 -11.56 10.30
C PHE A 223 -19.71 -10.94 10.78
N ARG A 224 -20.83 -11.70 10.78
CA ARG A 224 -22.14 -11.15 11.15
C ARG A 224 -22.51 -11.29 12.62
N ARG A 225 -21.60 -11.62 13.51
CA ARG A 225 -21.89 -11.73 14.94
C ARG A 225 -20.77 -11.17 15.81
N PHE A 226 -20.66 -9.84 15.82
CA PHE A 226 -20.08 -9.10 16.97
C PHE A 226 -20.69 -7.69 16.99
#